data_cec1bd7beaf41746f490eab9a429cf88
#
_entry.id   cec1bd7beaf41746f490eab9a429cf88
#
_cell.length_a   1.000
_cell.length_b   1.000
_cell.length_c   1.000
_cell.angle_alpha   90.00
_cell.angle_beta   90.00
_cell.angle_gamma   90.00
#
_symmetry.space_group_name_H-M   'P 1'
#
loop_
_entity.id
_entity.type
_entity.pdbx_description
1 polymer ?
#
loop_
_entity_poly.entity_id
_entity_poly.type
_entity_poly.pdbx_seq_one_letter_code
_entity_poly.pdbx_strand_id
1 'polypeptide(L)'
;MNLHDLKLWSTKGVVLEQKKEPALSRDLQQFFSSQPALTAAEPLKEGEAVTLERLVRLSEEANIIDEQDGKPLAKILRKWLNKPCSRIVADAIDDEPYVSSQTNPMMKLSADAAYGLRLLHTALQPKRTEFAVYKEMYYLNCRIPTKIEEFPVRKMGGKYPMEQRAVRRLGDDVLTVGVCALIHLARAAKEGIVQSSCFVTVAGNCIGNPANLEVTIGTPVSALLDRCGLIAEPTYLAIGSAMKGIAVLDADNTLVRPNTNAVIAIKESKPNLRRMDCIGCGRCLEVCPEGLNPMELYRAVSVNRRESAKLLGMDHCTGCAACSYICPSRLELSEMIQSRKVKWNRNKQEVTGDENER
;
A
#
# COMPACT_ATOMS: atom_id res chain seq x y z
N MET A 1 16.93 -6.90 -0.48
CA MET A 1 16.79 -7.09 -1.94
C MET A 1 16.35 -5.76 -2.51
N ASN A 2 17.06 -5.18 -3.46
CA ASN A 2 16.68 -3.95 -4.12
C ASN A 2 15.66 -4.26 -5.23
N LEU A 3 14.79 -3.31 -5.59
CA LEU A 3 13.88 -3.47 -6.73
C LEU A 3 14.63 -3.77 -8.04
N HIS A 4 15.90 -3.33 -8.14
CA HIS A 4 16.79 -3.69 -9.23
C HIS A 4 17.12 -5.19 -9.24
N ASP A 5 17.31 -5.81 -8.07
CA ASP A 5 17.56 -7.25 -7.93
C ASP A 5 16.30 -8.06 -8.28
N LEU A 6 15.11 -7.50 -7.97
CA LEU A 6 13.81 -8.05 -8.40
C LEU A 6 13.70 -8.07 -9.93
N LYS A 7 14.16 -7.00 -10.61
CA LYS A 7 14.20 -6.94 -12.08
C LYS A 7 15.15 -7.98 -12.69
N LEU A 8 16.34 -8.13 -12.13
CA LEU A 8 17.35 -9.10 -12.61
C LEU A 8 16.87 -10.54 -12.46
N TRP A 9 16.05 -10.82 -11.44
CA TRP A 9 15.47 -12.15 -11.24
C TRP A 9 14.24 -12.40 -12.12
N SER A 10 13.40 -11.40 -12.35
CA SER A 10 12.28 -11.50 -13.28
C SER A 10 12.77 -11.69 -14.72
N THR A 11 13.92 -11.11 -15.09
CA THR A 11 14.50 -11.27 -16.44
C THR A 11 15.05 -12.66 -16.73
N LYS A 12 15.35 -13.50 -15.70
CA LYS A 12 15.66 -14.92 -15.91
C LYS A 12 14.41 -15.80 -16.07
N GLY A 13 13.25 -15.27 -15.84
CA GLY A 13 11.94 -15.96 -15.89
C GLY A 13 10.89 -15.30 -16.75
N VAL A 14 10.86 -13.99 -16.78
CA VAL A 14 9.89 -13.18 -17.54
C VAL A 14 10.71 -12.16 -18.33
N VAL A 15 10.74 -12.28 -19.64
CA VAL A 15 11.25 -11.20 -20.49
C VAL A 15 10.22 -10.08 -20.45
N LEU A 16 10.35 -9.19 -19.48
CA LEU A 16 9.65 -7.92 -19.49
C LEU A 16 10.34 -7.07 -20.56
N GLU A 17 9.92 -7.17 -21.80
CA GLU A 17 10.28 -6.18 -22.81
C GLU A 17 9.67 -4.83 -22.38
N GLN A 18 10.46 -4.06 -21.67
CA GLN A 18 10.10 -2.70 -21.25
C GLN A 18 10.25 -1.75 -22.44
N LYS A 19 9.33 -1.80 -23.37
CA LYS A 19 9.23 -0.76 -24.41
C LYS A 19 8.15 0.28 -24.11
N LYS A 20 7.44 0.18 -22.98
CA LYS A 20 6.39 1.13 -22.60
C LYS A 20 6.80 1.94 -21.37
N GLU A 21 6.52 3.23 -21.42
CA GLU A 21 6.77 4.14 -20.31
C GLU A 21 6.10 3.63 -19.01
N PRO A 22 6.81 3.74 -17.87
CA PRO A 22 6.24 3.38 -16.57
C PRO A 22 4.98 4.20 -16.26
N ALA A 23 4.07 3.63 -15.49
CA ALA A 23 2.83 4.31 -15.08
C ALA A 23 3.06 5.69 -14.43
N LEU A 24 4.21 5.91 -13.79
CA LEU A 24 4.59 7.19 -13.17
C LEU A 24 4.78 8.35 -14.16
N SER A 25 5.18 8.10 -15.42
CA SER A 25 5.38 9.14 -16.42
C SER A 25 4.07 9.63 -17.06
N ARG A 26 2.97 8.91 -16.81
CA ARG A 26 1.66 9.25 -17.37
C ARG A 26 0.88 10.20 -16.48
N ASP A 27 0.03 11.00 -17.08
CA ASP A 27 -0.85 11.89 -16.32
C ASP A 27 -1.86 11.10 -15.50
N LEU A 28 -2.17 11.64 -14.30
CA LEU A 28 -3.25 11.13 -13.49
C LEU A 28 -4.58 11.36 -14.23
N GLN A 29 -5.30 10.29 -14.51
CA GLN A 29 -6.57 10.34 -15.21
C GLN A 29 -7.71 10.16 -14.21
N GLN A 30 -8.76 10.95 -14.35
CA GLN A 30 -9.98 10.77 -13.58
C GLN A 30 -10.87 9.74 -14.26
N PHE A 31 -11.26 8.73 -13.53
CA PHE A 31 -12.21 7.72 -13.95
C PHE A 31 -13.38 7.69 -12.98
N PHE A 32 -14.38 8.53 -13.27
CA PHE A 32 -15.60 8.58 -12.47
C PHE A 32 -16.67 7.69 -13.12
N SER A 33 -17.21 6.75 -12.36
CA SER A 33 -18.54 6.28 -12.62
C SER A 33 -19.48 7.41 -12.17
N SER A 34 -20.15 8.04 -13.10
CA SER A 34 -21.17 9.11 -13.11
C SER A 34 -21.85 9.60 -11.80
N GLN A 35 -21.22 9.51 -10.62
CA GLN A 35 -21.78 10.07 -9.39
C GLN A 35 -21.06 11.37 -9.02
N PRO A 36 -21.79 12.45 -8.72
CA PRO A 36 -21.19 13.69 -8.26
C PRO A 36 -20.47 13.49 -6.93
N ALA A 37 -19.43 14.28 -6.68
CA ALA A 37 -18.73 14.27 -5.40
C ALA A 37 -19.73 14.54 -4.27
N LEU A 38 -19.76 13.64 -3.28
CA LEU A 38 -20.63 13.82 -2.10
C LEU A 38 -20.00 14.88 -1.20
N THR A 39 -20.70 15.99 -0.99
CA THR A 39 -20.33 17.04 -0.03
C THR A 39 -21.20 16.87 1.22
N ALA A 40 -20.61 16.31 2.28
CA ALA A 40 -21.34 16.08 3.55
C ALA A 40 -20.49 16.39 4.78
N ALA A 41 -19.18 16.65 4.62
CA ALA A 41 -18.33 17.12 5.70
C ALA A 41 -18.43 18.65 5.83
N GLU A 42 -18.30 19.17 7.05
CA GLU A 42 -18.27 20.61 7.27
C GLU A 42 -16.84 21.13 6.97
N PRO A 43 -16.64 21.98 5.93
CA PRO A 43 -15.31 22.49 5.61
C PRO A 43 -14.80 23.44 6.70
N LEU A 44 -13.49 23.70 6.70
CA LEU A 44 -12.91 24.69 7.60
C LEU A 44 -13.32 26.09 7.17
N LYS A 45 -13.79 26.91 8.11
CA LYS A 45 -14.15 28.30 7.86
C LYS A 45 -12.91 29.18 7.81
N GLU A 46 -12.97 30.27 7.06
CA GLU A 46 -11.91 31.26 7.02
C GLU A 46 -11.63 31.81 8.43
N GLY A 47 -10.37 31.75 8.89
CA GLY A 47 -9.97 32.17 10.23
C GLY A 47 -10.26 31.17 11.36
N GLU A 48 -10.81 29.99 11.05
CA GLU A 48 -11.01 28.93 12.04
C GLU A 48 -9.66 28.37 12.52
N ALA A 49 -9.53 28.19 13.84
CA ALA A 49 -8.33 27.58 14.41
C ALA A 49 -8.24 26.10 14.03
N VAL A 50 -7.13 25.73 13.41
CA VAL A 50 -6.86 24.34 13.03
C VAL A 50 -6.36 23.57 14.25
N THR A 51 -7.26 22.83 14.92
CA THR A 51 -6.93 21.97 16.06
C THR A 51 -6.97 20.50 15.64
N LEU A 52 -6.27 19.64 16.39
CA LEU A 52 -6.26 18.21 16.09
C LEU A 52 -7.66 17.58 16.26
N GLU A 53 -8.42 18.02 17.25
CA GLU A 53 -9.80 17.57 17.48
C GLU A 53 -10.71 17.90 16.29
N ARG A 54 -10.52 19.10 15.70
CA ARG A 54 -11.27 19.51 14.50
C ARG A 54 -10.91 18.65 13.29
N LEU A 55 -9.61 18.33 13.11
CA LEU A 55 -9.16 17.45 12.03
C LEU A 55 -9.62 16.00 12.22
N VAL A 56 -9.68 15.51 13.46
CA VAL A 56 -10.26 14.19 13.77
C VAL A 56 -11.73 14.15 13.34
N ARG A 57 -12.53 15.14 13.75
CA ARG A 57 -13.95 15.24 13.39
C ARG A 57 -14.13 15.32 11.86
N LEU A 58 -13.40 16.21 11.21
CA LEU A 58 -13.44 16.37 9.75
C LEU A 58 -13.10 15.06 9.02
N SER A 59 -12.08 14.33 9.52
CA SER A 59 -11.69 13.03 8.95
C SER A 59 -12.77 11.97 9.13
N GLU A 60 -13.60 12.05 10.18
CA GLU A 60 -14.76 11.17 10.39
C GLU A 60 -15.90 11.53 9.47
N GLU A 61 -16.28 12.80 9.43
CA GLU A 61 -17.34 13.32 8.56
C GLU A 61 -17.05 13.01 7.09
N ALA A 62 -15.79 13.16 6.67
CA ALA A 62 -15.35 12.88 5.32
C ALA A 62 -15.04 11.38 5.08
N ASN A 63 -15.18 10.53 6.09
CA ASN A 63 -14.90 9.07 6.04
C ASN A 63 -13.54 8.72 5.41
N ILE A 64 -12.50 9.46 5.79
CA ILE A 64 -11.15 9.29 5.20
C ILE A 64 -10.50 8.03 5.74
N ILE A 65 -10.11 7.15 4.82
CA ILE A 65 -9.32 5.94 5.07
C ILE A 65 -7.89 6.20 4.62
N ASP A 66 -6.93 5.94 5.50
CA ASP A 66 -5.52 5.92 5.13
C ASP A 66 -5.26 4.67 4.28
N GLU A 67 -4.75 4.88 3.09
CA GLU A 67 -4.56 3.82 2.09
C GLU A 67 -3.43 2.86 2.43
N GLN A 68 -2.45 3.28 3.24
CA GLN A 68 -1.28 2.47 3.59
C GLN A 68 -1.63 1.32 4.53
N ASP A 69 -2.48 1.57 5.52
CA ASP A 69 -2.84 0.55 6.50
C ASP A 69 -4.34 0.21 6.53
N GLY A 70 -5.14 0.85 5.67
CA GLY A 70 -6.59 0.63 5.54
C GLY A 70 -7.39 1.08 6.77
N LYS A 71 -6.83 1.95 7.61
CA LYS A 71 -7.48 2.44 8.81
C LYS A 71 -8.12 3.82 8.61
N PRO A 72 -9.22 4.12 9.33
CA PRO A 72 -9.74 5.48 9.36
C PRO A 72 -8.69 6.48 9.84
N LEU A 73 -8.47 7.56 9.08
CA LEU A 73 -7.53 8.62 9.42
C LEU A 73 -7.82 9.19 10.81
N ALA A 74 -9.08 9.39 11.14
CA ALA A 74 -9.50 9.83 12.48
C ALA A 74 -8.98 8.92 13.60
N LYS A 75 -8.98 7.61 13.39
CA LYS A 75 -8.44 6.64 14.37
C LYS A 75 -6.92 6.78 14.53
N ILE A 76 -6.22 7.12 13.45
CA ILE A 76 -4.78 7.38 13.49
C ILE A 76 -4.52 8.67 14.28
N LEU A 77 -5.22 9.75 13.95
CA LEU A 77 -5.05 11.07 14.56
C LEU A 77 -5.43 11.11 16.05
N ARG A 78 -6.49 10.37 16.47
CA ARG A 78 -6.89 10.30 17.88
C ARG A 78 -5.79 9.83 18.82
N LYS A 79 -4.85 9.02 18.36
CA LYS A 79 -3.72 8.57 19.18
C LYS A 79 -2.77 9.71 19.56
N TRP A 80 -2.86 10.84 18.88
CA TRP A 80 -1.99 12.00 19.04
C TRP A 80 -2.63 13.14 19.84
N LEU A 81 -3.91 13.04 20.23
CA LEU A 81 -4.61 14.09 21.00
C LEU A 81 -3.90 14.44 22.30
N ASN A 82 -3.28 13.44 22.96
CA ASN A 82 -2.58 13.62 24.24
C ASN A 82 -1.12 13.15 24.16
N LYS A 83 -0.54 13.08 22.96
CA LYS A 83 0.81 12.60 22.74
C LYS A 83 1.62 13.62 21.96
N PRO A 84 2.83 13.98 22.40
CA PRO A 84 3.69 14.88 21.64
C PRO A 84 4.10 14.22 20.32
N CYS A 85 4.07 15.00 19.24
CA CYS A 85 4.52 14.59 17.93
C CYS A 85 5.82 15.33 17.61
N SER A 86 6.94 14.62 17.49
CA SER A 86 8.22 15.25 17.15
C SER A 86 8.36 15.45 15.65
N ARG A 87 7.68 14.59 14.84
CA ARG A 87 7.85 14.58 13.40
C ARG A 87 6.59 14.05 12.71
N ILE A 88 6.26 14.63 11.56
CA ILE A 88 5.23 14.12 10.64
C ILE A 88 5.89 13.68 9.35
N VAL A 89 5.54 12.49 8.89
CA VAL A 89 5.98 11.93 7.61
C VAL A 89 4.75 11.65 6.75
N ALA A 90 4.64 12.39 5.65
CA ALA A 90 3.69 12.08 4.58
C ALA A 90 4.26 10.94 3.75
N ASP A 91 3.65 9.76 3.86
CA ASP A 91 4.13 8.56 3.21
C ASP A 91 3.65 8.50 1.75
N ALA A 92 4.60 8.64 0.83
CA ALA A 92 4.41 8.48 -0.60
C ALA A 92 5.36 7.40 -1.17
N ILE A 93 5.62 6.36 -0.37
CA ILE A 93 6.55 5.29 -0.70
C ILE A 93 5.84 4.22 -1.51
N ASP A 94 6.17 4.10 -2.79
CA ASP A 94 5.78 2.98 -3.64
C ASP A 94 6.97 2.04 -3.79
N ASP A 95 7.10 1.03 -2.95
CA ASP A 95 8.19 0.03 -3.01
C ASP A 95 7.75 -1.31 -3.63
N GLU A 96 6.48 -1.44 -3.96
CA GLU A 96 5.92 -2.59 -4.66
C GLU A 96 6.16 -2.49 -6.18
N PRO A 97 6.50 -3.61 -6.85
CA PRO A 97 6.64 -3.63 -8.30
C PRO A 97 5.34 -3.20 -9.00
N TYR A 98 5.48 -2.39 -10.05
CA TYR A 98 4.40 -1.85 -10.88
C TYR A 98 3.48 -0.81 -10.22
N VAL A 99 3.66 -0.49 -8.94
CA VAL A 99 2.78 0.43 -8.19
C VAL A 99 3.38 1.84 -8.16
N SER A 100 2.54 2.85 -8.34
CA SER A 100 2.88 4.27 -8.21
C SER A 100 1.69 5.12 -7.73
N SER A 101 0.80 4.49 -6.98
CA SER A 101 -0.45 5.07 -6.49
C SER A 101 -0.28 6.11 -5.39
N GLN A 102 0.94 6.26 -4.85
CA GLN A 102 1.28 7.24 -3.81
C GLN A 102 2.10 8.39 -4.39
N THR A 103 3.23 8.05 -5.02
CA THR A 103 4.16 9.05 -5.58
C THR A 103 3.51 9.85 -6.71
N ASN A 104 2.69 9.22 -7.57
CA ASN A 104 2.05 9.92 -8.68
C ASN A 104 1.03 10.96 -8.21
N PRO A 105 0.04 10.66 -7.33
CA PRO A 105 -0.85 11.67 -6.77
C PRO A 105 -0.11 12.77 -5.99
N MET A 106 0.92 12.42 -5.21
CA MET A 106 1.77 13.39 -4.53
C MET A 106 2.32 14.46 -5.50
N MET A 107 2.75 14.02 -6.66
CA MET A 107 3.35 14.94 -7.65
C MET A 107 2.30 15.72 -8.43
N LYS A 108 1.20 15.07 -8.81
CA LYS A 108 0.16 15.67 -9.67
C LYS A 108 -0.82 16.55 -8.89
N LEU A 109 -1.07 16.21 -7.63
CA LEU A 109 -1.92 16.95 -6.69
C LEU A 109 -1.09 17.53 -5.54
N SER A 110 0.10 18.01 -5.86
CA SER A 110 1.09 18.48 -4.89
C SER A 110 0.57 19.57 -3.96
N ALA A 111 -0.25 20.51 -4.48
CA ALA A 111 -0.88 21.57 -3.69
C ALA A 111 -1.85 21.02 -2.64
N ASP A 112 -2.67 20.02 -2.98
CA ASP A 112 -3.58 19.39 -2.03
C ASP A 112 -2.82 18.53 -1.02
N ALA A 113 -1.83 17.76 -1.46
CA ALA A 113 -0.97 16.97 -0.57
C ALA A 113 -0.25 17.86 0.45
N ALA A 114 0.33 18.98 0.00
CA ALA A 114 0.98 19.96 0.88
C ALA A 114 -0.02 20.65 1.81
N TYR A 115 -1.22 21.01 1.34
CA TYR A 115 -2.23 21.62 2.17
C TYR A 115 -2.70 20.69 3.28
N GLY A 116 -3.01 19.42 2.96
CA GLY A 116 -3.38 18.42 3.99
C GLY A 116 -2.26 18.20 5.02
N LEU A 117 -1.01 18.17 4.56
CA LEU A 117 0.15 18.07 5.45
C LEU A 117 0.32 19.32 6.33
N ARG A 118 0.08 20.50 5.80
CA ARG A 118 0.10 21.78 6.53
C ARG A 118 -0.94 21.82 7.63
N LEU A 119 -2.15 21.31 7.41
CA LEU A 119 -3.19 21.20 8.44
C LEU A 119 -2.69 20.39 9.65
N LEU A 120 -2.09 19.23 9.41
CA LEU A 120 -1.50 18.41 10.47
C LEU A 120 -0.30 19.09 11.14
N HIS A 121 0.56 19.76 10.37
CA HIS A 121 1.68 20.53 10.91
C HIS A 121 1.19 21.65 11.85
N THR A 122 0.17 22.39 11.46
CA THR A 122 -0.39 23.47 12.26
C THR A 122 -1.03 22.95 13.55
N ALA A 123 -1.76 21.83 13.49
CA ALA A 123 -2.43 21.25 14.64
C ALA A 123 -1.48 20.60 15.65
N LEU A 124 -0.40 19.96 15.20
CA LEU A 124 0.51 19.18 16.03
C LEU A 124 1.83 19.88 16.37
N GLN A 125 2.20 20.92 15.63
CA GLN A 125 3.43 21.72 15.79
C GLN A 125 4.70 20.87 15.98
N PRO A 126 4.99 19.89 15.08
CA PRO A 126 6.16 19.05 15.19
C PRO A 126 7.44 19.82 14.88
N LYS A 127 8.58 19.30 15.33
CA LYS A 127 9.89 19.87 14.98
C LYS A 127 10.25 19.67 13.50
N ARG A 128 9.69 18.66 12.85
CA ARG A 128 9.96 18.33 11.46
C ARG A 128 8.74 17.76 10.76
N THR A 129 8.52 18.20 9.52
CA THR A 129 7.46 17.69 8.64
C THR A 129 8.05 17.50 7.24
N GLU A 130 7.81 16.35 6.63
CA GLU A 130 8.41 16.02 5.34
C GLU A 130 7.56 14.98 4.57
N PHE A 131 7.75 14.93 3.25
CA PHE A 131 7.32 13.81 2.42
C PHE A 131 8.41 12.73 2.39
N ALA A 132 8.01 11.46 2.33
CA ALA A 132 8.90 10.34 2.13
C ALA A 132 8.56 9.63 0.82
N VAL A 133 9.56 9.37 -0.01
CA VAL A 133 9.42 8.67 -1.28
C VAL A 133 10.47 7.57 -1.42
N TYR A 134 10.22 6.58 -2.26
CA TYR A 134 11.20 5.54 -2.53
C TYR A 134 12.32 6.07 -3.42
N LYS A 135 13.57 5.90 -2.99
CA LYS A 135 14.76 6.42 -3.68
C LYS A 135 14.92 5.88 -5.09
N GLU A 136 14.57 4.62 -5.32
CA GLU A 136 14.83 3.93 -6.57
C GLU A 136 13.76 4.20 -7.65
N MET A 137 12.81 5.10 -7.39
CA MET A 137 11.84 5.57 -8.39
C MET A 137 12.50 6.33 -9.56
N TYR A 138 13.78 6.71 -9.44
CA TYR A 138 14.50 7.42 -10.51
C TYR A 138 14.59 6.65 -11.85
N TYR A 139 14.58 5.31 -11.81
CA TYR A 139 14.63 4.50 -13.03
C TYR A 139 13.31 4.49 -13.82
N LEU A 140 12.27 5.08 -13.28
CA LEU A 140 10.99 5.26 -13.94
C LEU A 140 10.92 6.57 -14.76
N ASN A 141 12.07 7.20 -15.05
CA ASN A 141 12.20 8.50 -15.72
C ASN A 141 11.40 9.64 -15.04
N CYS A 142 11.13 9.48 -13.74
CA CYS A 142 10.42 10.46 -12.96
C CYS A 142 11.40 11.29 -12.13
N ARG A 143 11.42 12.60 -12.37
CA ARG A 143 12.23 13.53 -11.60
C ARG A 143 11.48 13.94 -10.34
N ILE A 144 11.72 13.22 -9.24
CA ILE A 144 11.14 13.56 -7.93
C ILE A 144 11.78 14.85 -7.42
N PRO A 145 10.98 15.88 -7.10
CA PRO A 145 11.50 17.15 -6.56
C PRO A 145 12.16 16.92 -5.18
N THR A 146 12.99 17.86 -4.78
CA THR A 146 13.59 17.86 -3.43
C THR A 146 12.69 18.50 -2.39
N LYS A 147 11.62 19.19 -2.85
CA LYS A 147 10.68 19.94 -2.01
C LYS A 147 9.33 20.03 -2.73
N ILE A 148 8.24 19.95 -1.96
CA ILE A 148 6.87 20.22 -2.39
C ILE A 148 6.35 21.33 -1.48
N GLU A 149 6.03 22.50 -2.09
CA GLU A 149 5.75 23.73 -1.37
C GLU A 149 6.85 24.01 -0.32
N GLU A 150 6.50 24.19 0.96
CA GLU A 150 7.45 24.38 2.06
C GLU A 150 8.11 23.09 2.58
N PHE A 151 7.57 21.91 2.26
CA PHE A 151 7.99 20.65 2.86
C PHE A 151 9.08 19.93 2.05
N PRO A 152 10.17 19.50 2.69
CA PRO A 152 11.20 18.72 2.02
C PRO A 152 10.70 17.33 1.62
N VAL A 153 11.25 16.80 0.52
CA VAL A 153 11.01 15.43 0.07
C VAL A 153 12.24 14.58 0.40
N ARG A 154 12.07 13.65 1.32
CA ARG A 154 13.11 12.71 1.71
C ARG A 154 13.05 11.46 0.84
N LYS A 155 14.15 11.19 0.14
CA LYS A 155 14.34 9.95 -0.63
C LYS A 155 14.85 8.85 0.30
N MET A 156 14.03 7.83 0.52
CA MET A 156 14.34 6.68 1.34
C MET A 156 14.72 5.49 0.46
N GLY A 157 15.78 4.79 0.80
CA GLY A 157 16.26 3.62 0.07
C GLY A 157 16.45 2.43 0.98
N GLY A 158 16.42 1.24 0.39
CA GLY A 158 16.62 0.00 1.12
C GLY A 158 16.11 -1.21 0.37
N LYS A 159 16.31 -2.38 0.97
CA LYS A 159 15.78 -3.64 0.44
C LYS A 159 14.27 -3.73 0.66
N TYR A 160 13.58 -4.30 -0.32
CA TYR A 160 12.14 -4.60 -0.20
C TYR A 160 11.85 -5.54 1.02
N PRO A 161 10.76 -5.36 1.76
CA PRO A 161 9.85 -4.22 1.74
C PRO A 161 10.45 -3.03 2.49
N MET A 162 10.66 -1.93 1.81
CA MET A 162 11.35 -0.78 2.38
C MET A 162 10.40 0.10 3.21
N GLU A 163 9.19 0.35 2.73
CA GLU A 163 8.17 1.14 3.42
C GLU A 163 7.95 0.64 4.86
N GLN A 164 7.65 -0.65 5.02
CA GLN A 164 7.43 -1.24 6.34
C GLN A 164 8.66 -1.13 7.26
N ARG A 165 9.87 -1.29 6.70
CA ARG A 165 11.12 -1.15 7.46
C ARG A 165 11.39 0.30 7.85
N ALA A 166 11.11 1.24 6.95
CA ALA A 166 11.35 2.66 7.16
C ALA A 166 10.40 3.22 8.21
N VAL A 167 9.11 2.99 8.06
CA VAL A 167 8.07 3.47 8.98
C VAL A 167 8.27 2.93 10.39
N ARG A 168 8.54 1.64 10.55
CA ARG A 168 8.79 1.03 11.88
C ARG A 168 10.03 1.55 12.60
N ARG A 169 11.03 2.05 11.87
CA ARG A 169 12.25 2.61 12.44
C ARG A 169 12.16 4.08 12.84
N LEU A 170 11.03 4.73 12.53
CA LEU A 170 10.88 6.16 12.79
C LEU A 170 10.68 6.50 14.27
N GLY A 171 10.28 5.54 15.10
CA GLY A 171 10.01 5.74 16.51
C GLY A 171 8.57 6.06 16.85
N ASP A 172 8.23 5.97 18.14
CA ASP A 172 6.85 6.11 18.63
C ASP A 172 6.34 7.55 18.67
N ASP A 173 7.22 8.54 18.50
CA ASP A 173 6.91 9.98 18.51
C ASP A 173 6.75 10.56 17.09
N VAL A 174 6.69 9.70 16.07
CA VAL A 174 6.54 10.08 14.66
C VAL A 174 5.16 9.69 14.14
N LEU A 175 4.40 10.67 13.66
CA LEU A 175 3.15 10.44 12.93
C LEU A 175 3.47 10.15 11.46
N THR A 176 3.00 9.02 10.98
CA THR A 176 3.02 8.68 9.54
C THR A 176 1.60 8.65 9.01
N VAL A 177 1.35 9.30 7.88
CA VAL A 177 0.06 9.37 7.19
C VAL A 177 0.29 9.22 5.69
N GLY A 178 -0.52 8.40 5.04
CA GLY A 178 -0.49 8.22 3.59
C GLY A 178 -0.80 9.52 2.84
N VAL A 179 -0.11 9.75 1.74
CA VAL A 179 -0.25 11.00 0.97
C VAL A 179 -1.65 11.15 0.37
N CYS A 180 -2.30 10.05 -0.02
CA CYS A 180 -3.66 10.09 -0.57
C CYS A 180 -4.67 10.51 0.50
N ALA A 181 -4.51 10.03 1.75
CA ALA A 181 -5.33 10.50 2.87
C ALA A 181 -5.16 12.00 3.13
N LEU A 182 -3.95 12.55 2.95
CA LEU A 182 -3.71 14.00 3.05
C LEU A 182 -4.41 14.79 1.94
N ILE A 183 -4.44 14.26 0.71
CA ILE A 183 -5.17 14.85 -0.41
C ILE A 183 -6.67 14.88 -0.12
N HIS A 184 -7.24 13.77 0.39
CA HIS A 184 -8.65 13.73 0.79
C HIS A 184 -8.95 14.65 1.98
N LEU A 185 -8.05 14.76 2.95
CA LEU A 185 -8.16 15.71 4.06
C LEU A 185 -8.19 17.17 3.56
N ALA A 186 -7.35 17.49 2.58
CA ALA A 186 -7.32 18.80 1.95
C ALA A 186 -8.64 19.15 1.26
N ARG A 187 -9.20 18.21 0.49
CA ARG A 187 -10.48 18.37 -0.20
C ARG A 187 -11.66 18.51 0.79
N ALA A 188 -11.65 17.71 1.86
CA ALA A 188 -12.64 17.82 2.92
C ALA A 188 -12.56 19.18 3.63
N ALA A 189 -11.35 19.66 3.92
CA ALA A 189 -11.13 20.93 4.60
C ALA A 189 -11.51 22.15 3.75
N LYS A 190 -11.29 22.10 2.44
CA LYS A 190 -11.61 23.19 1.50
C LYS A 190 -13.08 23.21 1.09
N GLU A 191 -13.63 22.05 0.77
CA GLU A 191 -14.87 21.92 0.01
C GLU A 191 -15.90 20.99 0.67
N GLY A 192 -15.56 20.37 1.81
CA GLY A 192 -16.45 19.41 2.49
C GLY A 192 -16.60 18.08 1.73
N ILE A 193 -15.70 17.77 0.81
CA ILE A 193 -15.79 16.56 -0.03
C ILE A 193 -15.50 15.32 0.81
N VAL A 194 -16.43 14.37 0.79
CA VAL A 194 -16.27 13.04 1.39
C VAL A 194 -15.40 12.16 0.48
N GLN A 195 -14.57 11.28 1.05
CA GLN A 195 -13.79 10.34 0.26
C GLN A 195 -14.71 9.37 -0.48
N SER A 196 -14.91 9.62 -1.76
CA SER A 196 -15.66 8.78 -2.69
C SER A 196 -14.78 8.13 -3.76
N SER A 197 -13.47 8.46 -3.76
CA SER A 197 -12.48 7.96 -4.71
C SER A 197 -11.22 7.47 -4.01
N CYS A 198 -10.38 6.73 -4.74
CA CYS A 198 -9.03 6.38 -4.36
C CYS A 198 -8.12 6.36 -5.59
N PHE A 199 -6.80 6.33 -5.36
CA PHE A 199 -5.81 6.36 -6.43
C PHE A 199 -5.29 4.95 -6.70
N VAL A 200 -5.46 4.48 -7.94
CA VAL A 200 -5.18 3.09 -8.35
C VAL A 200 -4.22 3.08 -9.52
N THR A 201 -3.13 2.33 -9.39
CA THR A 201 -2.26 2.00 -10.52
C THR A 201 -2.81 0.76 -11.23
N VAL A 202 -3.07 0.86 -12.53
CA VAL A 202 -3.40 -0.28 -13.38
C VAL A 202 -2.19 -0.59 -14.26
N ALA A 203 -1.56 -1.75 -14.04
CA ALA A 203 -0.30 -2.10 -14.69
C ALA A 203 -0.11 -3.61 -14.87
N GLY A 204 0.98 -3.98 -15.51
CA GLY A 204 1.34 -5.35 -15.83
C GLY A 204 1.55 -5.56 -17.33
N ASN A 205 2.14 -6.69 -17.72
CA ASN A 205 2.46 -6.96 -19.13
C ASN A 205 1.24 -7.33 -19.98
N CYS A 206 0.07 -7.53 -19.36
CA CYS A 206 -1.20 -7.72 -20.05
C CYS A 206 -1.95 -6.42 -20.29
N ILE A 207 -1.47 -5.28 -19.76
CA ILE A 207 -2.13 -3.99 -19.88
C ILE A 207 -1.56 -3.21 -21.06
N GLY A 208 -2.42 -2.81 -21.99
CA GLY A 208 -2.05 -2.04 -23.18
C GLY A 208 -1.63 -0.61 -22.87
N ASN A 209 -2.36 0.05 -21.97
CA ASN A 209 -2.18 1.44 -21.58
C ASN A 209 -2.11 1.56 -20.05
N PRO A 210 -0.98 1.17 -19.42
CA PRO A 210 -0.82 1.32 -17.98
C PRO A 210 -1.05 2.75 -17.53
N ALA A 211 -1.78 2.96 -16.42
CA ALA A 211 -2.14 4.30 -15.96
C ALA A 211 -2.27 4.34 -14.43
N ASN A 212 -2.12 5.56 -13.89
CA ASN A 212 -2.60 5.90 -12.55
C ASN A 212 -3.95 6.59 -12.69
N LEU A 213 -4.93 6.09 -11.99
CA LEU A 213 -6.32 6.55 -12.10
C LEU A 213 -6.81 7.03 -10.74
N GLU A 214 -7.55 8.11 -10.70
CA GLU A 214 -8.44 8.40 -9.59
C GLU A 214 -9.78 7.72 -9.86
N VAL A 215 -10.15 6.74 -9.04
CA VAL A 215 -11.24 5.80 -9.27
C VAL A 215 -12.30 5.94 -8.19
N THR A 216 -13.57 5.99 -8.58
CA THR A 216 -14.69 5.94 -7.64
C THR A 216 -14.69 4.61 -6.87
N ILE A 217 -14.82 4.67 -5.54
CA ILE A 217 -14.95 3.49 -4.69
C ILE A 217 -16.20 2.70 -5.10
N GLY A 218 -16.09 1.39 -5.21
CA GLY A 218 -17.15 0.52 -5.71
C GLY A 218 -17.11 0.23 -7.22
N THR A 219 -16.17 0.83 -7.97
CA THR A 219 -15.96 0.51 -9.38
C THR A 219 -15.48 -0.94 -9.54
N PRO A 220 -16.06 -1.74 -10.45
CA PRO A 220 -15.57 -3.10 -10.75
C PRO A 220 -14.14 -3.07 -11.33
N VAL A 221 -13.34 -4.08 -11.00
CA VAL A 221 -11.99 -4.24 -11.57
C VAL A 221 -12.02 -4.38 -13.08
N SER A 222 -13.04 -5.06 -13.63
CA SER A 222 -13.22 -5.20 -15.09
C SER A 222 -13.27 -3.85 -15.81
N ALA A 223 -13.96 -2.85 -15.25
CA ALA A 223 -14.04 -1.52 -15.84
C ALA A 223 -12.66 -0.82 -15.91
N LEU A 224 -11.75 -1.10 -14.96
CA LEU A 224 -10.38 -0.59 -14.99
C LEU A 224 -9.55 -1.30 -16.06
N LEU A 225 -9.73 -2.62 -16.21
CA LEU A 225 -9.07 -3.40 -17.26
C LEU A 225 -9.50 -2.94 -18.64
N ASP A 226 -10.79 -2.72 -18.85
CA ASP A 226 -11.36 -2.20 -20.11
C ASP A 226 -10.81 -0.79 -20.42
N ARG A 227 -10.79 0.08 -19.41
CA ARG A 227 -10.26 1.46 -19.55
C ARG A 227 -8.79 1.48 -19.96
N CYS A 228 -7.98 0.58 -19.42
CA CYS A 228 -6.55 0.49 -19.69
C CYS A 228 -6.20 -0.43 -20.87
N GLY A 229 -7.16 -1.17 -21.38
CA GLY A 229 -7.00 -2.10 -22.51
C GLY A 229 -6.25 -3.36 -22.12
N LEU A 230 -6.96 -4.44 -21.91
CA LEU A 230 -6.37 -5.77 -21.73
C LEU A 230 -5.91 -6.32 -23.08
N ILE A 231 -4.60 -6.55 -23.26
CA ILE A 231 -4.00 -7.01 -24.52
C ILE A 231 -3.71 -8.50 -24.56
N ALA A 232 -3.81 -9.18 -23.43
CA ALA A 232 -3.64 -10.63 -23.30
C ALA A 232 -4.34 -11.13 -22.06
N GLU A 233 -4.79 -12.38 -22.08
CA GLU A 233 -5.36 -13.05 -20.91
C GLU A 233 -4.28 -13.20 -19.82
N PRO A 234 -4.48 -12.64 -18.61
CA PRO A 234 -3.50 -12.74 -17.54
C PRO A 234 -3.52 -14.14 -16.91
N THR A 235 -2.35 -14.67 -16.58
CA THR A 235 -2.22 -15.84 -15.69
C THR A 235 -2.28 -15.45 -14.22
N TYR A 236 -2.05 -14.17 -13.92
CA TYR A 236 -2.13 -13.58 -12.59
C TYR A 236 -2.81 -12.22 -12.67
N LEU A 237 -4.00 -12.11 -12.08
CA LEU A 237 -4.70 -10.86 -11.86
C LEU A 237 -4.84 -10.65 -10.37
N ALA A 238 -4.38 -9.51 -9.88
CA ALA A 238 -4.43 -9.18 -8.47
C ALA A 238 -4.84 -7.74 -8.21
N ILE A 239 -5.51 -7.52 -7.07
CA ILE A 239 -5.78 -6.21 -6.50
C ILE A 239 -4.80 -5.98 -5.33
N GLY A 240 -4.22 -4.79 -5.27
CA GLY A 240 -3.27 -4.37 -4.23
C GLY A 240 -1.84 -4.26 -4.75
N SER A 241 -1.13 -5.35 -5.01
CA SER A 241 0.25 -5.31 -5.51
C SER A 241 0.66 -6.61 -6.18
N ALA A 242 1.82 -6.61 -6.83
CA ALA A 242 2.37 -7.82 -7.44
C ALA A 242 2.92 -8.83 -6.42
N MET A 243 3.29 -8.38 -5.23
CA MET A 243 3.91 -9.23 -4.20
C MET A 243 2.92 -9.66 -3.11
N LYS A 244 2.09 -8.75 -2.62
CA LYS A 244 1.14 -8.96 -1.51
C LYS A 244 -0.31 -8.94 -1.95
N GLY A 245 -0.57 -8.75 -3.25
CA GLY A 245 -1.92 -8.61 -3.78
C GLY A 245 -2.80 -9.82 -3.54
N ILE A 246 -4.09 -9.56 -3.54
CA ILE A 246 -5.13 -10.61 -3.46
C ILE A 246 -5.52 -10.98 -4.88
N ALA A 247 -5.50 -12.28 -5.19
CA ALA A 247 -5.90 -12.75 -6.50
C ALA A 247 -7.37 -12.40 -6.79
N VAL A 248 -7.62 -11.90 -8.00
CA VAL A 248 -8.95 -11.57 -8.51
C VAL A 248 -9.40 -12.73 -9.37
N LEU A 249 -10.40 -13.47 -8.91
CA LEU A 249 -11.00 -14.59 -9.63
C LEU A 249 -12.18 -14.15 -10.50
N ASP A 250 -12.84 -13.06 -10.12
CA ASP A 250 -13.98 -12.48 -10.79
C ASP A 250 -13.81 -10.96 -10.79
N ALA A 251 -13.44 -10.41 -11.95
CA ALA A 251 -13.16 -8.99 -12.10
C ALA A 251 -14.44 -8.12 -12.07
N ASP A 252 -15.59 -8.69 -12.48
CA ASP A 252 -16.87 -7.96 -12.50
C ASP A 252 -17.44 -7.77 -11.09
N ASN A 253 -17.24 -8.75 -10.22
CA ASN A 253 -17.72 -8.71 -8.83
C ASN A 253 -16.66 -8.28 -7.83
N THR A 254 -15.39 -8.08 -8.25
CA THR A 254 -14.35 -7.51 -7.40
C THR A 254 -14.37 -5.98 -7.50
N LEU A 255 -14.69 -5.32 -6.39
CA LEU A 255 -14.86 -3.86 -6.35
C LEU A 255 -13.65 -3.15 -5.75
N VAL A 256 -13.35 -1.98 -6.29
CA VAL A 256 -12.35 -1.04 -5.76
C VAL A 256 -12.78 -0.58 -4.36
N ARG A 257 -11.87 -0.62 -3.41
CA ARG A 257 -12.04 -0.20 -2.01
C ARG A 257 -11.18 1.03 -1.72
N PRO A 258 -11.44 1.77 -0.61
CA PRO A 258 -10.65 2.96 -0.26
C PRO A 258 -9.13 2.75 -0.20
N ASN A 259 -8.69 1.55 0.18
CA ASN A 259 -7.28 1.15 0.27
C ASN A 259 -6.81 0.30 -0.91
N THR A 260 -7.53 0.30 -2.02
CA THR A 260 -7.06 -0.32 -3.27
C THR A 260 -6.04 0.60 -3.92
N ASN A 261 -4.79 0.16 -3.99
CA ASN A 261 -3.69 0.94 -4.55
C ASN A 261 -3.25 0.48 -5.96
N ALA A 262 -3.54 -0.77 -6.35
CA ALA A 262 -3.23 -1.23 -7.70
C ALA A 262 -4.14 -2.37 -8.18
N VAL A 263 -4.23 -2.49 -9.51
CA VAL A 263 -4.72 -3.67 -10.25
C VAL A 263 -3.58 -4.12 -11.15
N ILE A 264 -3.09 -5.34 -10.94
CA ILE A 264 -1.91 -5.89 -11.61
C ILE A 264 -2.33 -7.10 -12.45
N ALA A 265 -2.14 -7.00 -13.78
CA ALA A 265 -2.43 -8.08 -14.71
C ALA A 265 -1.15 -8.56 -15.40
N ILE A 266 -0.73 -9.78 -15.09
CA ILE A 266 0.53 -10.37 -15.57
C ILE A 266 0.26 -11.69 -16.26
N LYS A 267 0.91 -11.90 -17.40
CA LYS A 267 1.04 -13.18 -18.07
C LYS A 267 2.46 -13.69 -17.92
N GLU A 268 2.62 -14.81 -17.25
CA GLU A 268 3.92 -15.47 -17.17
C GLU A 268 4.29 -16.08 -18.52
N SER A 269 5.53 -15.87 -18.95
CA SER A 269 6.05 -16.38 -20.22
C SER A 269 6.53 -17.83 -20.15
N LYS A 270 6.58 -18.44 -18.97
CA LYS A 270 7.07 -19.80 -18.76
C LYS A 270 6.05 -20.72 -18.13
N PRO A 271 6.00 -21.98 -18.56
CA PRO A 271 5.11 -22.97 -17.98
C PRO A 271 5.41 -23.14 -16.49
N ASN A 272 4.35 -23.45 -15.75
CA ASN A 272 4.33 -23.69 -14.31
C ASN A 272 5.39 -24.75 -13.93
N LEU A 273 6.58 -24.31 -13.55
CA LEU A 273 7.62 -25.23 -13.07
C LEU A 273 7.11 -25.85 -11.77
N ARG A 274 7.25 -27.17 -11.65
CA ARG A 274 6.80 -27.91 -10.46
C ARG A 274 7.43 -27.34 -9.19
N ARG A 275 6.62 -27.21 -8.16
CA ARG A 275 7.06 -27.01 -6.79
C ARG A 275 7.94 -28.17 -6.37
N MET A 276 9.08 -27.88 -5.77
CA MET A 276 10.05 -28.87 -5.30
C MET A 276 10.20 -28.78 -3.78
N ASP A 277 10.80 -29.80 -3.19
CA ASP A 277 11.17 -29.78 -1.78
C ASP A 277 12.24 -28.72 -1.49
N CYS A 278 12.31 -28.30 -0.23
CA CYS A 278 13.29 -27.32 0.21
C CYS A 278 14.72 -27.87 0.07
N ILE A 279 15.56 -27.17 -0.67
CA ILE A 279 16.97 -27.51 -0.87
C ILE A 279 17.91 -26.92 0.19
N GLY A 280 17.38 -26.29 1.24
CA GLY A 280 18.19 -25.73 2.35
C GLY A 280 19.05 -24.52 1.99
N CYS A 281 18.77 -23.78 0.90
CA CYS A 281 19.62 -22.71 0.39
C CYS A 281 19.70 -21.44 1.28
N GLY A 282 18.84 -21.27 2.28
CA GLY A 282 18.86 -20.15 3.23
C GLY A 282 18.36 -18.81 2.70
N ARG A 283 18.08 -18.65 1.39
CA ARG A 283 17.71 -17.35 0.79
C ARG A 283 16.49 -16.68 1.42
N CYS A 284 15.52 -17.47 1.91
CA CYS A 284 14.34 -16.94 2.58
C CYS A 284 14.66 -16.24 3.92
N LEU A 285 15.73 -16.69 4.64
CA LEU A 285 16.22 -16.01 5.83
C LEU A 285 16.86 -14.65 5.51
N GLU A 286 17.68 -14.61 4.45
CA GLU A 286 18.42 -13.40 4.06
C GLU A 286 17.50 -12.25 3.65
N VAL A 287 16.35 -12.57 3.03
CA VAL A 287 15.41 -11.55 2.55
C VAL A 287 14.36 -11.14 3.58
N CYS A 288 14.19 -11.89 4.67
CA CYS A 288 13.15 -11.59 5.64
C CYS A 288 13.39 -10.24 6.33
N PRO A 289 12.45 -9.28 6.23
CA PRO A 289 12.60 -7.96 6.85
C PRO A 289 12.59 -8.02 8.38
N GLU A 290 11.94 -9.03 8.93
CA GLU A 290 11.76 -9.23 10.39
C GLU A 290 12.81 -10.18 10.98
N GLY A 291 13.76 -10.66 10.18
CA GLY A 291 14.78 -11.62 10.65
C GLY A 291 14.21 -12.99 11.06
N LEU A 292 13.01 -13.33 10.59
CA LEU A 292 12.38 -14.62 10.88
C LEU A 292 13.03 -15.74 10.08
N ASN A 293 12.77 -17.00 10.48
CA ASN A 293 13.05 -18.16 9.68
C ASN A 293 11.77 -18.63 8.94
N PRO A 294 11.54 -18.18 7.70
CA PRO A 294 10.31 -18.50 6.98
C PRO A 294 10.14 -19.99 6.70
N MET A 295 11.24 -20.75 6.56
CA MET A 295 11.15 -22.18 6.29
C MET A 295 10.71 -22.97 7.54
N GLU A 296 11.23 -22.63 8.72
CA GLU A 296 10.79 -23.26 9.96
C GLU A 296 9.35 -22.87 10.32
N LEU A 297 8.98 -21.60 10.10
CA LEU A 297 7.58 -21.16 10.21
C LEU A 297 6.69 -21.97 9.28
N TYR A 298 7.08 -22.10 8.00
CA TYR A 298 6.33 -22.89 7.03
C TYR A 298 6.15 -24.35 7.48
N ARG A 299 7.20 -25.00 7.99
CA ARG A 299 7.12 -26.35 8.54
C ARG A 299 6.14 -26.44 9.71
N ALA A 300 6.25 -25.51 10.66
CA ALA A 300 5.36 -25.47 11.85
C ALA A 300 3.90 -25.30 11.46
N VAL A 301 3.58 -24.36 10.54
CA VAL A 301 2.21 -24.10 10.11
C VAL A 301 1.64 -25.19 9.21
N SER A 302 2.49 -25.88 8.41
CA SER A 302 2.06 -26.99 7.55
C SER A 302 1.54 -28.17 8.36
N VAL A 303 2.14 -28.44 9.51
CA VAL A 303 1.72 -29.51 10.43
C VAL A 303 0.83 -28.99 11.59
N ASN A 304 0.29 -27.79 11.44
CA ASN A 304 -0.64 -27.15 12.38
C ASN A 304 -0.11 -26.99 13.83
N ARG A 305 1.22 -26.82 14.01
CA ARG A 305 1.86 -26.58 15.32
C ARG A 305 1.81 -25.10 15.69
N ARG A 306 0.69 -24.65 16.24
CA ARG A 306 0.43 -23.24 16.56
C ARG A 306 1.44 -22.65 17.54
N GLU A 307 1.71 -23.34 18.64
CA GLU A 307 2.61 -22.81 19.68
C GLU A 307 4.06 -22.74 19.18
N SER A 308 4.53 -23.73 18.40
CA SER A 308 5.82 -23.67 17.76
C SER A 308 5.92 -22.48 16.79
N ALA A 309 4.88 -22.22 16.00
CA ALA A 309 4.86 -21.09 15.07
C ALA A 309 4.91 -19.73 15.80
N LYS A 310 4.25 -19.60 16.96
CA LYS A 310 4.35 -18.40 17.80
C LYS A 310 5.74 -18.21 18.37
N LEU A 311 6.36 -19.26 18.91
CA LEU A 311 7.74 -19.21 19.42
C LEU A 311 8.74 -18.83 18.32
N LEU A 312 8.50 -19.22 17.07
CA LEU A 312 9.28 -18.81 15.91
C LEU A 312 8.97 -17.37 15.43
N GLY A 313 8.13 -16.63 16.15
CA GLY A 313 7.81 -15.24 15.85
C GLY A 313 6.82 -15.02 14.71
N MET A 314 5.90 -15.98 14.45
CA MET A 314 4.91 -15.86 13.37
C MET A 314 4.12 -14.54 13.42
N ASP A 315 3.85 -14.00 14.62
CA ASP A 315 3.08 -12.77 14.80
C ASP A 315 3.79 -11.54 14.21
N HIS A 316 5.12 -11.57 14.11
CA HIS A 316 5.93 -10.54 13.46
C HIS A 316 5.95 -10.64 11.93
N CYS A 317 5.46 -11.75 11.34
CA CYS A 317 5.43 -11.89 9.89
C CYS A 317 4.47 -10.87 9.27
N THR A 318 4.99 -10.04 8.36
CA THR A 318 4.26 -8.95 7.69
C THR A 318 3.53 -9.37 6.42
N GLY A 319 3.75 -10.63 5.96
CA GLY A 319 3.16 -11.11 4.71
C GLY A 319 3.74 -10.47 3.44
N CYS A 320 4.95 -9.94 3.50
CA CYS A 320 5.58 -9.23 2.36
C CYS A 320 5.91 -10.11 1.14
N ALA A 321 5.73 -11.42 1.23
CA ALA A 321 5.99 -12.41 0.20
C ALA A 321 7.46 -12.51 -0.33
N ALA A 322 8.40 -11.73 0.20
CA ALA A 322 9.80 -11.78 -0.24
C ALA A 322 10.42 -13.19 -0.15
N CYS A 323 10.06 -13.97 0.88
CA CYS A 323 10.53 -15.33 1.08
C CYS A 323 9.98 -16.31 0.04
N SER A 324 8.70 -16.20 -0.35
CA SER A 324 8.09 -16.98 -1.43
C SER A 324 8.72 -16.64 -2.77
N TYR A 325 8.88 -15.34 -3.06
CA TYR A 325 9.43 -14.84 -4.30
C TYR A 325 10.87 -15.32 -4.55
N ILE A 326 11.73 -15.28 -3.53
CA ILE A 326 13.15 -15.66 -3.67
C ILE A 326 13.36 -17.18 -3.70
N CYS A 327 12.36 -17.98 -3.36
CA CYS A 327 12.50 -19.42 -3.19
C CYS A 327 12.74 -20.14 -4.53
N PRO A 328 13.91 -20.79 -4.75
CA PRO A 328 14.17 -21.53 -5.97
C PRO A 328 13.31 -22.78 -6.11
N SER A 329 12.85 -23.33 -4.98
CA SER A 329 11.92 -24.47 -4.91
C SER A 329 10.45 -24.07 -5.07
N ARG A 330 10.15 -22.76 -5.26
CA ARG A 330 8.81 -22.22 -5.45
C ARG A 330 7.83 -22.59 -4.35
N LEU A 331 8.31 -22.61 -3.11
CA LEU A 331 7.47 -22.83 -1.95
C LEU A 331 6.69 -21.56 -1.62
N GLU A 332 5.38 -21.69 -1.45
CA GLU A 332 4.45 -20.61 -1.04
C GLU A 332 4.56 -20.34 0.46
N LEU A 333 5.75 -19.87 0.89
CA LEU A 333 6.08 -19.71 2.31
C LEU A 333 5.18 -18.68 2.98
N SER A 334 5.08 -17.50 2.38
CA SER A 334 4.31 -16.37 2.91
C SER A 334 2.83 -16.68 2.96
N GLU A 335 2.29 -17.22 1.89
CA GLU A 335 0.88 -17.54 1.70
C GLU A 335 0.41 -18.55 2.75
N MET A 336 1.20 -19.60 2.96
CA MET A 336 0.91 -20.61 3.98
C MET A 336 0.95 -20.02 5.40
N ILE A 337 1.98 -19.21 5.71
CA ILE A 337 2.10 -18.55 7.01
C ILE A 337 0.92 -17.60 7.25
N GLN A 338 0.57 -16.76 6.28
CA GLN A 338 -0.51 -15.79 6.43
C GLN A 338 -1.89 -16.45 6.52
N SER A 339 -2.16 -17.46 5.70
CA SER A 339 -3.45 -18.18 5.77
C SER A 339 -3.68 -18.82 7.13
N ARG A 340 -2.64 -19.39 7.72
CA ARG A 340 -2.72 -19.97 9.09
C ARG A 340 -2.85 -18.90 10.17
N LYS A 341 -2.11 -17.80 10.04
CA LYS A 341 -2.21 -16.65 10.96
C LYS A 341 -3.64 -16.10 11.02
N VAL A 342 -4.27 -15.88 9.87
CA VAL A 342 -5.66 -15.43 9.79
C VAL A 342 -6.62 -16.45 10.40
N LYS A 343 -6.51 -17.74 10.02
CA LYS A 343 -7.37 -18.80 10.54
C LYS A 343 -7.29 -18.92 12.08
N TRP A 344 -6.09 -18.87 12.62
CA TRP A 344 -5.90 -19.01 14.08
C TRP A 344 -6.35 -17.78 14.85
N ASN A 345 -6.33 -16.58 14.25
CA ASN A 345 -6.83 -15.37 14.90
C ASN A 345 -8.36 -15.29 14.87
N ARG A 346 -9.04 -15.77 13.82
CA ARG A 346 -10.51 -15.88 13.79
C ARG A 346 -11.04 -16.79 14.90
N ASN A 347 -10.45 -17.95 15.07
CA ASN A 347 -10.86 -18.89 16.12
C ASN A 347 -10.68 -18.32 17.55
N LYS A 348 -9.80 -17.32 17.73
CA LYS A 348 -9.66 -16.62 19.01
C LYS A 348 -10.84 -15.69 19.30
N GLN A 349 -11.34 -15.00 18.28
CA GLN A 349 -12.45 -14.06 18.42
C GLN A 349 -13.79 -14.78 18.67
N GLU A 350 -13.97 -15.94 18.06
CA GLU A 350 -15.17 -16.78 18.28
C GLU A 350 -15.22 -17.34 19.72
N VAL A 351 -14.08 -17.75 20.29
CA VAL A 351 -14.01 -18.27 21.67
C VAL A 351 -14.17 -17.15 22.71
N THR A 352 -13.69 -15.93 22.47
CA THR A 352 -13.83 -14.81 23.41
C THR A 352 -15.17 -14.09 23.29
N GLY A 353 -15.88 -14.24 22.18
CA GLY A 353 -17.25 -13.73 21.97
C GLY A 353 -18.29 -14.48 22.83
N ASP A 354 -18.14 -15.81 22.96
CA ASP A 354 -19.02 -16.65 23.74
C ASP A 354 -18.88 -16.51 25.29
N GLU A 355 -17.74 -15.96 25.75
CA GLU A 355 -17.52 -15.72 27.20
C GLU A 355 -18.13 -14.38 27.68
N ASN A 356 -18.45 -13.45 26.78
CA ASN A 356 -19.09 -12.17 27.11
C ASN A 356 -20.63 -12.20 27.02
N GLU A 357 -21.23 -13.31 26.57
CA GLU A 357 -22.69 -13.50 26.50
C GLU A 357 -23.23 -14.50 27.59
N ARG A 358 -22.39 -14.86 28.57
CA ARG A 358 -22.83 -15.66 29.73
C ARG A 358 -22.67 -14.83 31.03
#